data_46ab0553340270030487b369fa58316d
#
_entry.id   46ab0553340270030487b369fa58316d
#
_cell.length_a   1.000
_cell.length_b   1.000
_cell.length_c   1.000
_cell.angle_alpha   90.00
_cell.angle_beta   90.00
_cell.angle_gamma   90.00
#
_symmetry.space_group_name_H-M   'P 1'
#
loop_
_entity.id
_entity.type
_entity.pdbx_description
1 polymer ?
#
loop_
_entity_poly.entity_id
_entity_poly.type
_entity_poly.pdbx_seq_one_letter_code
_entity_poly.pdbx_strand_id
1 'polypeptide(L)'
;NVLEAQGDELRRLIDGASAGGATPRLIVCTDCESLASVSPLAAPDIIVFDESFTDSQVPFGAFAARRSLLRHWSKRGMTIFHSTTYQPNTISTLHMLHCLRRARPDFMERHAATLARIARDFDFRGRVFAERYSRSLARLIRTVGWHETEVKTSGHYVEIGGRRIFDGVGGVACSIRGHNPPDYLAEIDRLGDPQACREELAARLLELTGLAHATPAVSGASAVEHALKLGLASQYPRERVLVMRGGFGGKTLFALTGTWKTSLRRGIDPLYPHVVYVDPFAADAVTAVESAFERHPIGVIQCELVQGVGGVRPLPADVLRCLAKMRDRHDCLLFVDEVQTGVYRTGPFSRSAELGVQPDLLAVGKGASDMMFPYALTLHSQAIEERLAARHCDLAAVLRSRYDYELGMRTLLNVLRHAAERQLPETVRERGEQFQRVLGEMLRGCGNVREVRSFGLLIGIELEAGAGFRRWLSRVRQQLVLLAMLKHPRMPLLVGYCQYEPHVLKLTPPLSITEEEVENVCETISSVLRLPLSKAVWAGLRPLPKTGSLKSREITI
;
A
#
# COMPACT_ATOMS: atom_id res chain seq x y z
N ASN A 1 38.92 21.33 -10.05
CA ASN A 1 38.09 21.02 -8.91
C ASN A 1 36.75 21.76 -8.90
N VAL A 2 35.87 21.35 -9.83
CA VAL A 2 34.50 21.89 -9.93
C VAL A 2 33.70 21.57 -8.66
N LEU A 3 33.92 20.42 -8.03
CA LEU A 3 33.22 20.00 -6.81
C LEU A 3 33.63 20.80 -5.57
N GLU A 4 34.88 21.26 -5.45
CA GLU A 4 35.32 22.12 -4.36
C GLU A 4 34.74 23.54 -4.48
N ALA A 5 34.74 24.11 -5.69
CA ALA A 5 34.17 25.42 -5.96
C ALA A 5 32.64 25.45 -5.68
N GLN A 6 31.92 24.38 -6.06
CA GLN A 6 30.50 24.21 -5.73
C GLN A 6 30.27 24.03 -4.23
N GLY A 7 31.18 23.38 -3.51
CA GLY A 7 31.12 23.23 -2.07
C GLY A 7 31.23 24.56 -1.31
N ASP A 8 32.09 25.46 -1.75
CA ASP A 8 32.28 26.79 -1.14
C ASP A 8 31.10 27.73 -1.44
N GLU A 9 30.53 27.67 -2.63
CA GLU A 9 29.32 28.39 -2.98
C GLU A 9 28.12 27.93 -2.14
N LEU A 10 27.97 26.62 -1.98
CA LEU A 10 26.93 26.02 -1.14
C LEU A 10 27.08 26.43 0.32
N ARG A 11 28.30 26.46 0.86
CA ARG A 11 28.57 26.96 2.22
C ARG A 11 28.15 28.43 2.39
N ARG A 12 28.49 29.29 1.43
CA ARG A 12 28.09 30.72 1.46
C ARG A 12 26.56 30.86 1.47
N LEU A 13 25.82 30.04 0.69
CA LEU A 13 24.37 30.06 0.68
C LEU A 13 23.78 29.60 2.02
N ILE A 14 24.35 28.56 2.66
CA ILE A 14 23.94 28.07 3.96
C ILE A 14 24.21 29.10 5.06
N ASP A 15 25.38 29.72 5.03
CA ASP A 15 25.78 30.74 6.01
C ASP A 15 24.92 32.01 5.85
N GLY A 16 24.63 32.44 4.63
CA GLY A 16 23.74 33.55 4.34
C GLY A 16 22.31 33.31 4.84
N ALA A 17 21.76 32.13 4.62
CA ALA A 17 20.45 31.74 5.11
C ALA A 17 20.42 31.67 6.65
N SER A 18 21.49 31.19 7.27
CA SER A 18 21.63 31.15 8.74
C SER A 18 21.71 32.52 9.37
N ALA A 19 22.39 33.46 8.73
CA ALA A 19 22.46 34.86 9.16
C ALA A 19 21.09 35.58 9.14
N GLY A 20 20.19 35.15 8.25
CA GLY A 20 18.79 35.58 8.20
C GLY A 20 17.86 34.93 9.24
N GLY A 21 18.38 34.19 10.21
CA GLY A 21 17.60 33.53 11.27
C GLY A 21 16.90 32.22 10.83
N ALA A 22 17.11 31.76 9.59
CA ALA A 22 16.64 30.49 9.13
C ALA A 22 17.52 29.34 9.64
N THR A 23 16.96 28.13 9.75
CA THR A 23 17.74 26.90 9.98
C THR A 23 17.72 26.08 8.69
N PRO A 24 18.62 26.35 7.74
CA PRO A 24 18.63 25.69 6.46
C PRO A 24 18.90 24.18 6.62
N ARG A 25 18.39 23.38 5.70
CA ARG A 25 18.63 21.95 5.63
C ARG A 25 19.27 21.60 4.31
N LEU A 26 20.39 20.89 4.38
CA LEU A 26 21.08 20.42 3.21
C LEU A 26 20.54 19.04 2.83
N ILE A 27 19.90 18.96 1.66
CA ILE A 27 19.46 17.71 1.04
C ILE A 27 20.32 17.48 -0.19
N VAL A 28 20.98 16.33 -0.24
CA VAL A 28 21.84 15.93 -1.36
C VAL A 28 21.24 14.72 -2.03
N CYS A 29 21.01 14.79 -3.34
CA CYS A 29 20.73 13.62 -4.18
C CYS A 29 22.06 13.09 -4.72
N THR A 30 22.28 11.80 -4.66
CA THR A 30 23.53 11.17 -5.10
C THR A 30 23.24 9.89 -5.88
N ASP A 31 24.06 9.65 -6.88
CA ASP A 31 24.18 8.37 -7.56
C ASP A 31 25.16 7.43 -6.83
N CYS A 32 25.24 6.19 -7.32
CA CYS A 32 26.07 5.16 -6.70
C CYS A 32 27.58 5.48 -6.78
N GLU A 33 28.03 6.12 -7.86
CA GLU A 33 29.43 6.46 -8.08
C GLU A 33 29.87 7.66 -7.23
N SER A 34 29.03 8.68 -7.18
CA SER A 34 29.29 9.95 -6.46
C SER A 34 29.14 9.85 -4.94
N LEU A 35 28.62 8.74 -4.40
CA LEU A 35 28.36 8.57 -2.98
C LEU A 35 29.57 8.88 -2.07
N ALA A 36 30.79 8.53 -2.52
CA ALA A 36 32.02 8.79 -1.79
C ALA A 36 32.33 10.29 -1.67
N SER A 37 31.95 11.06 -2.68
CA SER A 37 32.23 12.48 -2.77
C SER A 37 31.28 13.35 -1.93
N VAL A 38 30.15 12.82 -1.51
CA VAL A 38 29.15 13.53 -0.69
C VAL A 38 29.64 13.80 0.73
N SER A 39 30.40 12.88 1.30
CA SER A 39 30.83 12.95 2.72
C SER A 39 31.79 14.09 3.09
N PRO A 40 32.76 14.48 2.22
CA PRO A 40 33.69 15.56 2.55
C PRO A 40 33.13 16.98 2.37
N LEU A 41 32.15 17.15 1.49
CA LEU A 41 31.70 18.49 1.03
C LEU A 41 30.86 19.27 2.02
N ALA A 42 29.97 18.63 2.72
CA ALA A 42 29.22 19.18 3.83
C ALA A 42 28.50 18.00 4.52
N ALA A 43 28.40 17.98 5.84
CA ALA A 43 27.65 16.94 6.52
C ALA A 43 26.13 17.10 6.24
N PRO A 44 25.55 16.50 5.19
CA PRO A 44 24.19 16.75 4.79
C PRO A 44 23.19 16.33 5.88
N ASP A 45 22.05 16.99 5.91
CA ASP A 45 20.95 16.62 6.79
C ASP A 45 20.20 15.40 6.26
N ILE A 46 20.06 15.31 4.94
CA ILE A 46 19.43 14.19 4.23
C ILE A 46 20.24 13.88 2.98
N ILE A 47 20.47 12.60 2.74
CA ILE A 47 21.02 12.07 1.48
C ILE A 47 19.91 11.25 0.83
N VAL A 48 19.58 11.55 -0.42
CA VAL A 48 18.64 10.79 -1.24
C VAL A 48 19.44 9.96 -2.25
N PHE A 49 19.16 8.69 -2.31
CA PHE A 49 19.77 7.74 -3.23
C PHE A 49 18.81 7.52 -4.40
N ASP A 50 19.29 7.69 -5.60
CA ASP A 50 18.50 7.54 -6.82
C ASP A 50 18.51 6.11 -7.40
N GLU A 51 17.93 5.95 -8.57
CA GLU A 51 17.79 4.66 -9.24
C GLU A 51 19.10 4.11 -9.82
N SER A 52 20.19 4.88 -9.87
CA SER A 52 21.53 4.40 -10.28
C SER A 52 22.07 3.32 -9.33
N PHE A 53 21.60 3.28 -8.09
CA PHE A 53 21.92 2.22 -7.14
C PHE A 53 21.38 0.84 -7.56
N THR A 54 20.58 0.78 -8.58
CA THR A 54 20.08 -0.45 -9.22
C THR A 54 20.26 -0.43 -10.73
N ASP A 55 21.19 0.37 -11.25
CA ASP A 55 21.41 0.60 -12.69
C ASP A 55 20.09 0.93 -13.44
N SER A 56 19.12 1.51 -12.73
CA SER A 56 17.75 1.79 -13.21
C SER A 56 16.99 0.57 -13.75
N GLN A 57 17.41 -0.65 -13.40
CA GLN A 57 16.77 -1.89 -13.87
C GLN A 57 15.58 -2.33 -13.03
N VAL A 58 15.55 -1.92 -11.75
CA VAL A 58 14.45 -2.21 -10.83
C VAL A 58 14.14 -0.98 -10.00
N PRO A 59 12.89 -0.80 -9.55
CA PRO A 59 12.50 0.33 -8.73
C PRO A 59 13.32 0.39 -7.44
N PHE A 60 14.00 1.49 -7.23
CA PHE A 60 14.75 1.76 -6.02
C PHE A 60 14.58 3.21 -5.61
N GLY A 61 14.51 3.43 -4.32
CA GLY A 61 14.55 4.75 -3.73
C GLY A 61 14.82 4.60 -2.24
N ALA A 62 15.84 5.28 -1.76
CA ALA A 62 16.19 5.29 -0.35
C ALA A 62 16.65 6.69 0.06
N PHE A 63 16.66 6.95 1.34
CA PHE A 63 17.34 8.12 1.88
C PHE A 63 17.94 7.81 3.24
N ALA A 64 19.01 8.50 3.58
CA ALA A 64 19.58 8.57 4.91
C ALA A 64 19.39 9.98 5.47
N ALA A 65 19.05 10.09 6.74
CA ALA A 65 18.85 11.38 7.38
C ALA A 65 19.44 11.42 8.79
N ARG A 66 19.79 12.61 9.25
CA ARG A 66 20.22 12.80 10.63
C ARG A 66 19.14 12.34 11.60
N ARG A 67 19.54 11.67 12.66
CA ARG A 67 18.63 11.11 13.67
C ARG A 67 17.67 12.16 14.28
N SER A 68 18.10 13.40 14.37
CA SER A 68 17.27 14.51 14.86
C SER A 68 16.02 14.74 13.99
N LEU A 69 16.13 14.54 12.69
CA LEU A 69 15.02 14.68 11.74
C LEU A 69 14.08 13.49 11.81
N LEU A 70 14.61 12.27 12.01
CA LEU A 70 13.80 11.04 12.07
C LEU A 70 13.06 10.87 13.41
N ARG A 71 13.30 11.73 14.42
CA ARG A 71 12.61 11.66 15.72
C ARG A 71 11.08 11.72 15.59
N HIS A 72 10.57 12.45 14.63
CA HIS A 72 9.12 12.56 14.41
C HIS A 72 8.47 11.22 14.05
N TRP A 73 9.15 10.37 13.30
CA TRP A 73 8.64 9.04 12.92
C TRP A 73 8.69 8.01 14.04
N SER A 74 9.45 8.27 15.09
CA SER A 74 9.53 7.42 16.27
C SER A 74 8.49 7.77 17.35
N LYS A 75 7.66 8.78 17.14
CA LYS A 75 6.59 9.15 18.08
C LYS A 75 5.43 8.15 18.02
N ARG A 76 4.72 8.05 19.16
CA ARG A 76 3.50 7.22 19.24
C ARG A 76 2.47 7.65 18.19
N GLY A 77 1.93 6.70 17.45
CA GLY A 77 0.97 6.96 16.37
C GLY A 77 1.59 7.26 15.00
N MET A 78 2.92 7.45 14.91
CA MET A 78 3.64 7.70 13.66
C MET A 78 4.45 6.49 13.18
N THR A 79 4.37 5.36 13.86
CA THR A 79 5.19 4.16 13.60
C THR A 79 5.12 3.66 12.16
N ILE A 80 3.94 3.78 11.54
CA ILE A 80 3.67 3.33 10.18
C ILE A 80 3.50 4.49 9.19
N PHE A 81 3.80 5.73 9.59
CA PHE A 81 3.65 6.89 8.72
C PHE A 81 4.49 6.75 7.45
N HIS A 82 5.75 6.37 7.59
CA HIS A 82 6.65 6.09 6.49
C HIS A 82 6.71 4.58 6.21
N SER A 83 5.66 4.05 5.62
CA SER A 83 5.58 2.67 5.14
C SER A 83 5.01 2.65 3.75
N THR A 84 5.50 1.75 2.91
CA THR A 84 4.87 1.42 1.64
C THR A 84 4.51 -0.07 1.62
N THR A 85 3.58 -0.44 0.76
CA THR A 85 3.16 -1.83 0.61
C THR A 85 4.30 -2.71 0.09
N TYR A 86 5.21 -2.15 -0.72
CA TYR A 86 6.28 -2.88 -1.41
C TYR A 86 7.66 -2.79 -0.73
N GLN A 87 7.78 -2.22 0.45
CA GLN A 87 9.08 -2.06 1.13
C GLN A 87 9.23 -2.99 2.33
N PRO A 88 10.44 -3.53 2.52
CA PRO A 88 11.54 -3.60 1.56
C PRO A 88 11.25 -4.66 0.49
N ASN A 89 11.43 -4.31 -0.79
CA ASN A 89 11.36 -5.29 -1.86
C ASN A 89 12.66 -6.07 -1.96
N THR A 90 12.59 -7.39 -1.98
CA THR A 90 13.77 -8.26 -1.97
C THR A 90 14.59 -8.12 -3.26
N ILE A 91 13.93 -8.08 -4.42
CA ILE A 91 14.60 -7.98 -5.72
C ILE A 91 15.39 -6.67 -5.78
N SER A 92 14.74 -5.53 -5.49
CA SER A 92 15.39 -4.21 -5.49
C SER A 92 16.56 -4.14 -4.49
N THR A 93 16.39 -4.73 -3.29
CA THR A 93 17.45 -4.73 -2.27
C THR A 93 18.64 -5.58 -2.68
N LEU A 94 18.42 -6.77 -3.24
CA LEU A 94 19.50 -7.65 -3.71
C LEU A 94 20.24 -7.03 -4.90
N HIS A 95 19.51 -6.43 -5.82
CA HIS A 95 20.11 -5.76 -6.98
C HIS A 95 20.95 -4.54 -6.55
N MET A 96 20.45 -3.72 -5.63
CA MET A 96 21.21 -2.62 -5.03
C MET A 96 22.49 -3.12 -4.36
N LEU A 97 22.45 -4.21 -3.60
CA LEU A 97 23.65 -4.79 -3.01
C LEU A 97 24.63 -5.29 -4.06
N HIS A 98 24.16 -5.83 -5.18
CA HIS A 98 25.00 -6.23 -6.31
C HIS A 98 25.69 -5.02 -6.94
N CYS A 99 24.96 -3.97 -7.26
CA CYS A 99 25.51 -2.74 -7.83
C CYS A 99 26.51 -2.08 -6.87
N LEU A 100 26.18 -2.01 -5.58
CA LEU A 100 27.06 -1.44 -4.57
C LEU A 100 28.36 -2.24 -4.40
N ARG A 101 28.32 -3.58 -4.48
CA ARG A 101 29.53 -4.43 -4.46
C ARG A 101 30.43 -4.14 -5.66
N ARG A 102 29.85 -3.91 -6.83
CA ARG A 102 30.59 -3.61 -8.05
C ARG A 102 31.21 -2.20 -8.01
N ALA A 103 30.42 -1.20 -7.63
CA ALA A 103 30.87 0.18 -7.60
C ALA A 103 31.76 0.52 -6.39
N ARG A 104 31.53 -0.13 -5.24
CA ARG A 104 32.19 0.17 -3.96
C ARG A 104 32.61 -1.09 -3.21
N PRO A 105 33.52 -1.92 -3.76
CA PRO A 105 34.00 -3.13 -3.08
C PRO A 105 34.67 -2.82 -1.74
N ASP A 106 35.42 -1.72 -1.64
CA ASP A 106 36.05 -1.23 -0.43
C ASP A 106 35.04 -0.97 0.72
N PHE A 107 33.89 -0.41 0.40
CA PHE A 107 32.81 -0.19 1.39
C PHE A 107 32.20 -1.52 1.85
N MET A 108 31.94 -2.43 0.94
CA MET A 108 31.35 -3.72 1.25
C MET A 108 32.31 -4.56 2.12
N GLU A 109 33.60 -4.54 1.83
CA GLU A 109 34.63 -5.25 2.60
C GLU A 109 34.70 -4.69 4.03
N ARG A 110 34.82 -3.36 4.19
CA ARG A 110 34.84 -2.71 5.52
C ARG A 110 33.64 -3.04 6.38
N HIS A 111 32.48 -3.26 5.78
CA HIS A 111 31.23 -3.52 6.51
C HIS A 111 30.83 -5.01 6.53
N ALA A 112 31.60 -5.90 5.93
CA ALA A 112 31.25 -7.33 5.80
C ALA A 112 30.96 -7.99 7.15
N ALA A 113 31.80 -7.77 8.16
CA ALA A 113 31.60 -8.33 9.49
C ALA A 113 30.30 -7.82 10.16
N THR A 114 29.98 -6.52 9.99
CA THR A 114 28.75 -5.92 10.50
C THR A 114 27.51 -6.50 9.81
N LEU A 115 27.55 -6.64 8.49
CA LEU A 115 26.46 -7.22 7.70
C LEU A 115 26.24 -8.70 8.07
N ALA A 116 27.32 -9.47 8.20
CA ALA A 116 27.26 -10.87 8.65
C ALA A 116 26.65 -10.99 10.05
N ARG A 117 27.00 -10.06 10.96
CA ARG A 117 26.41 -10.04 12.30
C ARG A 117 24.94 -9.68 12.28
N ILE A 118 24.52 -8.69 11.47
CA ILE A 118 23.09 -8.35 11.28
C ILE A 118 22.29 -9.56 10.78
N ALA A 119 22.89 -10.37 9.89
CA ALA A 119 22.23 -11.55 9.33
C ALA A 119 22.03 -12.67 10.37
N ARG A 120 22.97 -12.86 11.30
CA ARG A 120 23.02 -14.03 12.21
C ARG A 120 22.57 -13.74 13.63
N ASP A 121 22.77 -12.49 14.12
CA ASP A 121 22.48 -12.09 15.50
C ASP A 121 21.17 -11.26 15.52
N PHE A 122 20.06 -11.92 15.87
CA PHE A 122 18.73 -11.29 15.88
C PHE A 122 18.63 -10.14 16.88
N ASP A 123 19.30 -10.24 18.04
CA ASP A 123 19.32 -9.15 19.03
C ASP A 123 20.11 -7.95 18.52
N PHE A 124 21.26 -8.19 17.90
CA PHE A 124 22.03 -7.12 17.28
C PHE A 124 21.26 -6.44 16.16
N ARG A 125 20.64 -7.22 15.26
CA ARG A 125 19.75 -6.71 14.20
C ARG A 125 18.63 -5.85 14.77
N GLY A 126 17.95 -6.32 15.82
CA GLY A 126 16.88 -5.57 16.48
C GLY A 126 17.37 -4.25 17.10
N ARG A 127 18.57 -4.23 17.70
CA ARG A 127 19.20 -2.99 18.21
C ARG A 127 19.52 -2.02 17.06
N VAL A 128 20.18 -2.50 16.01
CA VAL A 128 20.50 -1.67 14.82
C VAL A 128 19.23 -1.09 14.21
N PHE A 129 18.18 -1.91 14.03
CA PHE A 129 16.89 -1.45 13.52
C PHE A 129 16.26 -0.37 14.42
N ALA A 130 16.26 -0.56 15.73
CA ALA A 130 15.73 0.41 16.69
C ALA A 130 16.52 1.72 16.70
N GLU A 131 17.84 1.64 16.53
CA GLU A 131 18.73 2.81 16.53
C GLU A 131 18.69 3.58 15.20
N ARG A 132 18.67 2.86 14.09
CA ARG A 132 18.83 3.47 12.75
C ARG A 132 17.51 3.78 12.06
N TYR A 133 16.45 3.05 12.40
CA TYR A 133 15.15 3.18 11.72
C TYR A 133 14.03 3.63 12.67
N SER A 134 13.46 2.72 13.48
CA SER A 134 12.31 3.06 14.34
C SER A 134 12.28 2.27 15.64
N ARG A 135 12.41 2.97 16.78
CA ARG A 135 12.28 2.35 18.12
C ARG A 135 10.88 1.84 18.40
N SER A 136 9.84 2.54 17.94
CA SER A 136 8.46 2.13 18.18
C SER A 136 8.09 0.88 17.37
N LEU A 137 8.55 0.78 16.12
CA LEU A 137 8.35 -0.41 15.31
C LEU A 137 9.17 -1.60 15.82
N ALA A 138 10.44 -1.39 16.24
CA ALA A 138 11.25 -2.42 16.88
C ALA A 138 10.57 -2.99 18.15
N ARG A 139 9.95 -2.13 18.95
CA ARG A 139 9.18 -2.55 20.14
C ARG A 139 7.97 -3.39 19.73
N LEU A 140 7.21 -2.97 18.69
CA LEU A 140 6.07 -3.74 18.19
C LEU A 140 6.51 -5.13 17.71
N ILE A 141 7.55 -5.22 16.87
CA ILE A 141 8.12 -6.47 16.35
C ILE A 141 8.53 -7.38 17.52
N ARG A 142 9.14 -6.81 18.57
CA ARG A 142 9.50 -7.56 19.78
C ARG A 142 8.28 -8.06 20.55
N THR A 143 7.24 -7.23 20.68
CA THR A 143 6.00 -7.61 21.39
C THR A 143 5.27 -8.78 20.72
N VAL A 144 5.35 -8.87 19.39
CA VAL A 144 4.75 -10.00 18.63
C VAL A 144 5.69 -11.19 18.47
N GLY A 145 6.94 -11.11 19.00
CA GLY A 145 7.91 -12.22 18.98
C GLY A 145 8.63 -12.43 17.64
N TRP A 146 8.55 -11.47 16.72
CA TRP A 146 9.11 -11.59 15.37
C TRP A 146 10.60 -11.19 15.28
N HIS A 147 11.23 -10.84 16.37
CA HIS A 147 12.63 -10.42 16.41
C HIS A 147 13.61 -11.56 16.72
N GLU A 148 13.13 -12.68 17.27
CA GLU A 148 13.97 -13.75 17.81
C GLU A 148 14.20 -14.89 16.80
N THR A 149 13.62 -14.83 15.62
CA THR A 149 13.65 -15.94 14.68
C THR A 149 13.58 -15.47 13.22
N GLU A 150 13.93 -16.37 12.33
CA GLU A 150 13.74 -16.20 10.91
C GLU A 150 12.24 -16.26 10.57
N VAL A 151 11.82 -15.38 9.68
CA VAL A 151 10.46 -15.36 9.11
C VAL A 151 10.53 -16.01 7.74
N LYS A 152 9.76 -17.09 7.54
CA LYS A 152 9.60 -17.75 6.24
C LYS A 152 8.18 -17.53 5.74
N THR A 153 7.99 -17.49 4.44
CA THR A 153 6.67 -17.33 3.83
C THR A 153 6.50 -18.30 2.67
N SER A 154 5.35 -18.94 2.60
CA SER A 154 4.99 -19.83 1.50
C SER A 154 3.49 -19.99 1.40
N GLY A 155 2.94 -19.90 0.19
CA GLY A 155 1.50 -19.98 -0.03
C GLY A 155 0.74 -18.96 0.81
N HIS A 156 -0.27 -19.37 1.53
CA HIS A 156 -1.11 -18.48 2.35
C HIS A 156 -0.57 -18.23 3.76
N TYR A 157 0.66 -18.66 4.06
CA TYR A 157 1.16 -18.71 5.43
C TYR A 157 2.48 -17.97 5.61
N VAL A 158 2.61 -17.40 6.81
CA VAL A 158 3.87 -16.86 7.36
C VAL A 158 4.30 -17.82 8.48
N GLU A 159 5.52 -18.31 8.41
CA GLU A 159 6.10 -19.17 9.43
C GLU A 159 7.10 -18.39 10.30
N ILE A 160 6.87 -18.39 11.59
CA ILE A 160 7.68 -17.67 12.57
C ILE A 160 7.90 -18.59 13.77
N GLY A 161 9.18 -18.93 14.02
CA GLY A 161 9.54 -19.82 15.13
C GLY A 161 8.81 -21.16 15.08
N GLY A 162 8.72 -21.79 13.92
CA GLY A 162 8.04 -23.08 13.69
C GLY A 162 6.50 -23.02 13.77
N ARG A 163 5.92 -21.83 13.85
CA ARG A 163 4.44 -21.64 13.83
C ARG A 163 4.00 -21.14 12.48
N ARG A 164 3.06 -21.86 11.88
CA ARG A 164 2.36 -21.42 10.67
C ARG A 164 1.22 -20.46 11.07
N ILE A 165 1.23 -19.27 10.52
CA ILE A 165 0.24 -18.21 10.75
C ILE A 165 -0.42 -17.93 9.40
N PHE A 166 -1.73 -18.07 9.31
CA PHE A 166 -2.45 -17.72 8.08
C PHE A 166 -2.39 -16.21 7.87
N ASP A 167 -2.00 -15.77 6.66
CA ASP A 167 -1.93 -14.36 6.31
C ASP A 167 -3.27 -13.83 5.81
N GLY A 168 -4.15 -13.45 6.73
CA GLY A 168 -5.42 -12.80 6.42
C GLY A 168 -5.28 -11.34 5.95
N VAL A 169 -4.03 -10.81 5.87
CA VAL A 169 -3.73 -9.46 5.36
C VAL A 169 -3.26 -9.51 3.91
N GLY A 170 -2.68 -10.65 3.46
CA GLY A 170 -2.27 -10.89 2.09
C GLY A 170 -1.37 -9.79 1.51
N GLY A 171 -0.30 -9.42 2.24
CA GLY A 171 0.57 -8.32 1.83
C GLY A 171 -0.15 -6.98 1.69
N VAL A 172 -1.16 -6.71 2.54
CA VAL A 172 -2.04 -5.52 2.45
C VAL A 172 -2.84 -5.50 1.13
N ALA A 173 -3.45 -6.64 0.79
CA ALA A 173 -4.23 -6.89 -0.43
C ALA A 173 -3.40 -6.99 -1.74
N CYS A 174 -2.11 -7.29 -1.67
CA CYS A 174 -1.28 -7.50 -2.85
C CYS A 174 -1.26 -8.94 -3.35
N SER A 175 -1.55 -9.91 -2.47
CA SER A 175 -1.43 -11.32 -2.78
C SER A 175 -2.57 -11.81 -3.66
N ILE A 176 -2.21 -12.35 -4.80
CA ILE A 176 -3.10 -13.11 -5.69
C ILE A 176 -2.96 -14.60 -5.37
N ARG A 177 -1.76 -15.16 -5.48
CA ARG A 177 -1.45 -16.59 -5.34
C ARG A 177 -0.84 -17.01 -4.00
N GLY A 178 -0.68 -16.06 -3.08
CA GLY A 178 0.06 -16.28 -1.84
C GLY A 178 1.52 -15.84 -1.95
N HIS A 179 2.28 -16.20 -0.92
CA HIS A 179 3.71 -15.89 -0.83
C HIS A 179 4.56 -16.83 -1.69
N ASN A 180 5.53 -16.26 -2.40
CA ASN A 180 6.57 -17.00 -3.14
C ASN A 180 6.00 -18.14 -4.01
N PRO A 181 5.11 -17.85 -4.98
CA PRO A 181 4.60 -18.88 -5.87
C PRO A 181 5.78 -19.56 -6.59
N PRO A 182 5.88 -20.93 -6.52
CA PRO A 182 7.10 -21.65 -6.91
C PRO A 182 7.43 -21.52 -8.39
N ASP A 183 6.41 -21.40 -9.23
CA ASP A 183 6.55 -21.40 -10.69
C ASP A 183 6.71 -19.98 -11.28
N TYR A 184 6.72 -18.94 -10.45
CA TYR A 184 6.69 -17.54 -10.91
C TYR A 184 7.76 -17.21 -11.95
N LEU A 185 9.03 -17.56 -11.72
CA LEU A 185 10.10 -17.25 -12.66
C LEU A 185 9.93 -18.00 -13.98
N ALA A 186 9.57 -19.29 -13.92
CA ALA A 186 9.32 -20.10 -15.11
C ALA A 186 8.09 -19.60 -15.90
N GLU A 187 7.09 -19.06 -15.23
CA GLU A 187 5.92 -18.43 -15.88
C GLU A 187 6.33 -17.13 -16.58
N ILE A 188 7.14 -16.28 -15.92
CA ILE A 188 7.65 -15.03 -16.50
C ILE A 188 8.51 -15.31 -17.74
N ASP A 189 9.39 -16.30 -17.69
CA ASP A 189 10.24 -16.68 -18.83
C ASP A 189 9.41 -17.20 -20.02
N ARG A 190 8.35 -17.93 -19.76
CA ARG A 190 7.43 -18.46 -20.81
C ARG A 190 6.57 -17.40 -21.50
N LEU A 191 6.51 -16.17 -20.98
CA LEU A 191 5.75 -15.10 -21.64
C LEU A 191 6.36 -14.69 -23.00
N GLY A 192 7.64 -14.94 -23.23
CA GLY A 192 8.31 -14.72 -24.51
C GLY A 192 8.70 -13.28 -24.80
N ASP A 193 8.46 -12.81 -26.02
CA ASP A 193 8.89 -11.51 -26.48
C ASP A 193 8.29 -10.33 -25.68
N PRO A 194 9.12 -9.35 -25.24
CA PRO A 194 8.62 -8.20 -24.47
C PRO A 194 7.61 -7.34 -25.21
N GLN A 195 7.78 -7.15 -26.54
CA GLN A 195 6.87 -6.31 -27.31
C GLN A 195 5.49 -6.97 -27.45
N ALA A 196 5.46 -8.28 -27.73
CA ALA A 196 4.22 -9.05 -27.77
C ALA A 196 3.50 -9.03 -26.40
N CYS A 197 4.24 -9.09 -25.29
CA CYS A 197 3.69 -8.94 -23.96
C CYS A 197 3.05 -7.56 -23.72
N ARG A 198 3.66 -6.49 -24.22
CA ARG A 198 3.10 -5.13 -24.10
C ARG A 198 1.79 -5.01 -24.88
N GLU A 199 1.76 -5.51 -26.10
CA GLU A 199 0.58 -5.49 -26.96
C GLU A 199 -0.57 -6.31 -26.34
N GLU A 200 -0.28 -7.51 -25.85
CA GLU A 200 -1.27 -8.34 -25.16
C GLU A 200 -1.79 -7.65 -23.89
N LEU A 201 -0.90 -7.10 -23.06
CA LEU A 201 -1.32 -6.39 -21.84
C LEU A 201 -2.21 -5.20 -22.17
N ALA A 202 -1.83 -4.38 -23.16
CA ALA A 202 -2.61 -3.22 -23.56
C ALA A 202 -4.02 -3.62 -24.06
N ALA A 203 -4.10 -4.67 -24.90
CA ALA A 203 -5.37 -5.18 -25.41
C ALA A 203 -6.27 -5.69 -24.26
N ARG A 204 -5.72 -6.47 -23.34
CA ARG A 204 -6.47 -6.97 -22.17
C ARG A 204 -6.94 -5.84 -21.25
N LEU A 205 -6.10 -4.84 -20.98
CA LEU A 205 -6.49 -3.71 -20.14
C LEU A 205 -7.59 -2.89 -20.77
N LEU A 206 -7.53 -2.67 -22.09
CA LEU A 206 -8.61 -2.02 -22.84
C LEU A 206 -9.92 -2.81 -22.74
N GLU A 207 -9.88 -4.13 -22.94
CA GLU A 207 -11.05 -5.00 -22.82
C GLU A 207 -11.64 -4.96 -21.40
N LEU A 208 -10.81 -5.01 -20.37
CA LEU A 208 -11.24 -5.08 -18.98
C LEU A 208 -11.73 -3.75 -18.40
N THR A 209 -11.34 -2.60 -18.99
CA THR A 209 -11.59 -1.29 -18.39
C THR A 209 -12.20 -0.26 -19.35
N GLY A 210 -12.12 -0.49 -20.67
CA GLY A 210 -12.48 0.51 -21.68
C GLY A 210 -11.50 1.68 -21.79
N LEU A 211 -10.34 1.64 -21.08
CA LEU A 211 -9.35 2.72 -21.07
C LEU A 211 -8.18 2.37 -22.01
N ALA A 212 -7.94 3.25 -22.98
CA ALA A 212 -7.03 2.97 -24.10
C ALA A 212 -5.55 3.09 -23.73
N HIS A 213 -5.21 3.82 -22.68
CA HIS A 213 -3.83 4.14 -22.33
C HIS A 213 -3.47 3.71 -20.93
N ALA A 214 -2.22 3.23 -20.75
CA ALA A 214 -1.65 2.83 -19.49
C ALA A 214 -0.34 3.57 -19.24
N THR A 215 -0.20 4.15 -18.05
CA THR A 215 1.02 4.80 -17.57
C THR A 215 1.56 4.00 -16.39
N PRO A 216 2.73 3.36 -16.51
CA PRO A 216 3.34 2.59 -15.41
C PRO A 216 3.67 3.44 -14.20
N ALA A 217 3.63 2.81 -13.03
CA ALA A 217 3.99 3.39 -11.75
C ALA A 217 4.59 2.31 -10.84
N VAL A 218 5.32 2.73 -9.80
CA VAL A 218 5.99 1.81 -8.86
C VAL A 218 5.25 1.61 -7.54
N SER A 219 4.11 2.26 -7.39
CA SER A 219 3.24 2.15 -6.20
C SER A 219 1.86 2.73 -6.49
N GLY A 220 0.86 2.35 -5.69
CA GLY A 220 -0.47 2.97 -5.76
C GLY A 220 -0.43 4.50 -5.58
N ALA A 221 0.44 5.01 -4.69
CA ALA A 221 0.57 6.46 -4.50
C ALA A 221 1.13 7.17 -5.75
N SER A 222 2.12 6.58 -6.44
CA SER A 222 2.61 7.15 -7.71
C SER A 222 1.58 7.04 -8.84
N ALA A 223 0.79 5.96 -8.88
CA ALA A 223 -0.32 5.87 -9.83
C ALA A 223 -1.39 6.95 -9.58
N VAL A 224 -1.75 7.20 -8.33
CA VAL A 224 -2.66 8.30 -7.97
C VAL A 224 -2.07 9.67 -8.35
N GLU A 225 -0.77 9.89 -8.13
CA GLU A 225 -0.11 11.14 -8.58
C GLU A 225 -0.15 11.30 -10.10
N HIS A 226 0.10 10.24 -10.85
CA HIS A 226 0.00 10.27 -12.32
C HIS A 226 -1.43 10.60 -12.75
N ALA A 227 -2.44 9.97 -12.16
CA ALA A 227 -3.85 10.25 -12.46
C ALA A 227 -4.20 11.73 -12.22
N LEU A 228 -3.81 12.28 -11.07
CA LEU A 228 -4.07 13.68 -10.75
C LEU A 228 -3.31 14.65 -11.67
N LYS A 229 -2.04 14.34 -12.00
CA LYS A 229 -1.24 15.17 -12.92
C LYS A 229 -1.84 15.17 -14.34
N LEU A 230 -2.15 13.99 -14.89
CA LEU A 230 -2.78 13.86 -16.22
C LEU A 230 -4.15 14.53 -16.24
N GLY A 231 -4.96 14.27 -15.22
CA GLY A 231 -6.30 14.84 -15.12
C GLY A 231 -6.28 16.36 -15.06
N LEU A 232 -5.50 16.96 -14.17
CA LEU A 232 -5.45 18.41 -14.03
C LEU A 232 -4.79 19.09 -15.24
N ALA A 233 -3.72 18.51 -15.81
CA ALA A 233 -3.10 19.06 -17.02
C ALA A 233 -4.07 19.05 -18.21
N SER A 234 -4.85 17.99 -18.39
CA SER A 234 -5.85 17.90 -19.45
C SER A 234 -7.08 18.82 -19.23
N GLN A 235 -7.37 19.17 -17.97
CA GLN A 235 -8.50 20.02 -17.58
C GLN A 235 -8.14 21.50 -17.37
N TYR A 236 -6.87 21.87 -17.48
CA TYR A 236 -6.47 23.27 -17.31
C TYR A 236 -7.39 24.23 -18.12
N PRO A 237 -7.86 25.38 -17.57
CA PRO A 237 -7.46 25.96 -16.29
C PRO A 237 -8.25 25.49 -15.05
N ARG A 238 -9.06 24.44 -15.16
CA ARG A 238 -9.80 23.89 -14.00
C ARG A 238 -8.85 23.08 -13.13
N GLU A 239 -8.43 23.65 -12.04
CA GLU A 239 -7.40 23.08 -11.17
C GLU A 239 -7.92 22.46 -9.88
N ARG A 240 -9.26 22.42 -9.66
CA ARG A 240 -9.81 21.88 -8.43
C ARG A 240 -10.09 20.39 -8.51
N VAL A 241 -9.79 19.69 -7.42
CA VAL A 241 -10.10 18.28 -7.23
C VAL A 241 -11.18 18.14 -6.17
N LEU A 242 -12.29 17.48 -6.53
CA LEU A 242 -13.30 17.04 -5.57
C LEU A 242 -12.90 15.67 -5.00
N VAL A 243 -12.79 15.56 -3.69
CA VAL A 243 -12.35 14.34 -3.00
C VAL A 243 -13.39 13.87 -2.00
N MET A 244 -13.69 12.57 -2.01
CA MET A 244 -14.59 11.97 -1.00
C MET A 244 -13.87 11.80 0.34
N ARG A 245 -14.48 12.31 1.42
CA ARG A 245 -13.98 12.11 2.80
C ARG A 245 -13.93 10.62 3.11
N GLY A 246 -12.92 10.23 3.90
CA GLY A 246 -12.65 8.82 4.20
C GLY A 246 -11.74 8.14 3.18
N GLY A 247 -11.47 8.77 2.04
CA GLY A 247 -10.56 8.26 1.01
C GLY A 247 -9.08 8.30 1.41
N PHE A 248 -8.29 7.44 0.76
CA PHE A 248 -6.86 7.33 0.91
C PHE A 248 -6.16 7.35 -0.45
N GLY A 249 -5.62 8.48 -0.87
CA GLY A 249 -4.92 8.60 -2.16
C GLY A 249 -3.44 8.19 -2.12
N GLY A 250 -2.82 8.13 -0.94
CA GLY A 250 -1.39 7.82 -0.82
C GLY A 250 -0.67 8.68 0.21
N LYS A 251 0.66 8.60 0.23
CA LYS A 251 1.52 9.33 1.17
C LYS A 251 2.60 10.18 0.48
N THR A 252 2.71 10.16 -0.83
CA THR A 252 3.49 11.13 -1.59
C THR A 252 2.80 12.48 -1.57
N LEU A 253 3.51 13.57 -1.81
CA LEU A 253 3.02 14.90 -1.48
C LEU A 253 1.69 15.26 -2.17
N PHE A 254 1.56 14.93 -3.46
CA PHE A 254 0.34 15.23 -4.21
C PHE A 254 -0.78 14.20 -3.93
N ALA A 255 -0.47 12.91 -3.89
CA ALA A 255 -1.44 11.88 -3.52
C ALA A 255 -1.96 12.04 -2.08
N LEU A 256 -1.13 12.61 -1.17
CA LEU A 256 -1.52 12.92 0.20
C LEU A 256 -2.65 13.96 0.27
N THR A 257 -2.78 14.79 -0.74
CA THR A 257 -3.91 15.72 -0.90
C THR A 257 -5.24 15.00 -0.97
N GLY A 258 -5.32 13.84 -1.67
CA GLY A 258 -6.49 12.96 -1.71
C GLY A 258 -6.69 12.11 -0.45
N THR A 259 -5.76 12.16 0.50
CA THR A 259 -5.83 11.41 1.76
C THR A 259 -6.55 12.24 2.83
N TRP A 260 -7.76 11.82 3.21
CA TRP A 260 -8.63 12.61 4.10
C TRP A 260 -8.06 12.82 5.50
N LYS A 261 -7.44 11.80 6.10
CA LYS A 261 -7.08 11.83 7.53
C LYS A 261 -6.04 12.91 7.84
N THR A 262 -6.46 13.96 8.52
CA THR A 262 -5.62 15.13 8.87
C THR A 262 -4.38 14.75 9.68
N SER A 263 -4.42 13.68 10.48
CA SER A 263 -3.24 13.21 11.23
C SER A 263 -2.10 12.71 10.34
N LEU A 264 -2.38 12.30 9.10
CA LEU A 264 -1.38 11.91 8.11
C LEU A 264 -0.82 13.12 7.32
N ARG A 265 -1.53 14.23 7.35
CA ARG A 265 -1.14 15.48 6.64
C ARG A 265 -0.46 16.51 7.55
N ARG A 266 -0.67 16.41 8.86
CA ARG A 266 -0.17 17.39 9.83
C ARG A 266 1.35 17.53 9.76
N GLY A 267 1.81 18.77 9.55
CA GLY A 267 3.23 19.12 9.48
C GLY A 267 3.88 18.89 8.11
N ILE A 268 3.06 18.68 7.07
CA ILE A 268 3.49 18.53 5.67
C ILE A 268 2.90 19.68 4.83
N ASP A 269 2.23 20.64 5.45
CA ASP A 269 1.65 21.79 4.76
C ASP A 269 2.76 22.75 4.24
N PRO A 270 2.52 23.43 3.09
CA PRO A 270 1.29 23.40 2.31
C PRO A 270 1.23 22.19 1.38
N LEU A 271 0.06 21.53 1.35
CA LEU A 271 -0.30 20.56 0.33
C LEU A 271 -0.91 21.28 -0.87
N TYR A 272 -1.35 20.51 -1.89
CA TYR A 272 -2.06 21.09 -3.01
C TYR A 272 -3.34 21.81 -2.52
N PRO A 273 -3.48 23.15 -2.75
CA PRO A 273 -4.49 23.96 -2.06
C PRO A 273 -5.90 23.84 -2.67
N HIS A 274 -6.00 23.40 -3.93
CA HIS A 274 -7.25 23.44 -4.70
C HIS A 274 -8.05 22.13 -4.54
N VAL A 275 -8.42 21.77 -3.29
CA VAL A 275 -9.17 20.55 -2.98
C VAL A 275 -10.46 20.88 -2.27
N VAL A 276 -11.55 20.27 -2.74
CA VAL A 276 -12.86 20.30 -2.11
C VAL A 276 -13.18 18.93 -1.55
N TYR A 277 -13.46 18.84 -0.24
CA TYR A 277 -13.80 17.58 0.41
C TYR A 277 -15.30 17.48 0.69
N VAL A 278 -15.94 16.41 0.23
CA VAL A 278 -17.34 16.09 0.52
C VAL A 278 -17.42 14.79 1.30
N ASP A 279 -18.28 14.76 2.33
CA ASP A 279 -18.57 13.52 3.08
C ASP A 279 -19.63 12.72 2.31
N PRO A 280 -19.28 11.56 1.72
CA PRO A 280 -20.22 10.78 0.93
C PRO A 280 -21.29 10.08 1.76
N PHE A 281 -21.14 10.04 3.09
CA PHE A 281 -22.06 9.38 4.01
C PHE A 281 -22.92 10.35 4.82
N ALA A 282 -22.79 11.65 4.58
CA ALA A 282 -23.67 12.66 5.18
C ALA A 282 -25.06 12.60 4.54
N ALA A 283 -26.09 12.97 5.29
CA ALA A 283 -27.47 12.97 4.81
C ALA A 283 -27.68 13.92 3.61
N ASP A 284 -26.86 14.97 3.52
CA ASP A 284 -26.88 15.99 2.45
C ASP A 284 -25.77 15.79 1.41
N ALA A 285 -25.19 14.61 1.32
CA ALA A 285 -24.02 14.32 0.48
C ALA A 285 -24.23 14.73 -1.01
N VAL A 286 -25.38 14.39 -1.57
CA VAL A 286 -25.72 14.74 -2.98
C VAL A 286 -25.77 16.24 -3.15
N THR A 287 -26.48 16.95 -2.29
CA THR A 287 -26.55 18.43 -2.31
C THR A 287 -25.18 19.08 -2.11
N ALA A 288 -24.35 18.50 -1.24
CA ALA A 288 -22.98 18.98 -1.02
C ALA A 288 -22.09 18.83 -2.26
N VAL A 289 -22.25 17.74 -3.02
CA VAL A 289 -21.59 17.56 -4.32
C VAL A 289 -22.07 18.61 -5.31
N GLU A 290 -23.38 18.78 -5.53
CA GLU A 290 -23.94 19.77 -6.45
C GLU A 290 -23.47 21.19 -6.09
N SER A 291 -23.56 21.58 -4.83
CA SER A 291 -23.07 22.87 -4.33
C SER A 291 -21.55 23.09 -4.51
N ALA A 292 -20.76 22.01 -4.50
CA ALA A 292 -19.32 22.12 -4.78
C ALA A 292 -19.07 22.54 -6.23
N PHE A 293 -19.84 22.01 -7.18
CA PHE A 293 -19.75 22.38 -8.60
C PHE A 293 -20.28 23.78 -8.90
N GLU A 294 -21.30 24.24 -8.17
CA GLU A 294 -21.79 25.63 -8.30
C GLU A 294 -20.75 26.66 -7.83
N ARG A 295 -19.97 26.33 -6.82
CA ARG A 295 -19.01 27.26 -6.21
C ARG A 295 -17.61 27.16 -6.76
N HIS A 296 -17.26 26.07 -7.44
CA HIS A 296 -15.88 25.79 -7.81
C HIS A 296 -15.75 25.17 -9.20
N PRO A 297 -14.76 25.59 -10.01
CA PRO A 297 -14.45 24.98 -11.30
C PRO A 297 -13.71 23.65 -11.10
N ILE A 298 -14.45 22.58 -10.79
CA ILE A 298 -13.90 21.25 -10.55
C ILE A 298 -13.42 20.66 -11.89
N GLY A 299 -12.15 20.23 -11.95
CA GLY A 299 -11.58 19.55 -13.10
C GLY A 299 -11.56 18.02 -12.93
N VAL A 300 -11.34 17.55 -11.70
CA VAL A 300 -11.22 16.11 -11.40
C VAL A 300 -12.03 15.75 -10.17
N ILE A 301 -12.80 14.67 -10.27
CA ILE A 301 -13.46 14.00 -9.14
C ILE A 301 -12.60 12.78 -8.76
N GLN A 302 -12.14 12.68 -7.53
CA GLN A 302 -11.41 11.52 -7.02
C GLN A 302 -12.25 10.75 -6.01
N CYS A 303 -12.46 9.44 -6.24
CA CYS A 303 -13.17 8.57 -5.30
C CYS A 303 -12.62 7.14 -5.28
N GLU A 304 -12.83 6.44 -4.17
CA GLU A 304 -12.78 4.98 -4.06
C GLU A 304 -14.22 4.46 -4.08
N LEU A 305 -14.55 3.45 -4.87
CA LEU A 305 -15.90 2.85 -4.90
C LEU A 305 -16.22 2.07 -3.62
N VAL A 306 -15.18 1.54 -2.96
CA VAL A 306 -15.24 1.02 -1.59
C VAL A 306 -14.04 1.58 -0.85
N GLN A 307 -14.28 2.38 0.19
CA GLN A 307 -13.24 3.00 0.98
C GLN A 307 -12.50 1.96 1.83
N GLY A 308 -11.36 1.49 1.33
CA GLY A 308 -10.64 0.37 1.94
C GLY A 308 -10.05 0.67 3.32
N VAL A 309 -9.56 1.89 3.58
CA VAL A 309 -9.06 2.32 4.89
C VAL A 309 -10.13 3.06 5.71
N GLY A 310 -11.18 3.54 5.04
CA GLY A 310 -12.33 4.22 5.62
C GLY A 310 -13.41 3.27 6.17
N GLY A 311 -13.10 2.00 6.43
CA GLY A 311 -14.01 1.06 7.08
C GLY A 311 -14.60 -0.02 6.16
N VAL A 312 -14.03 -0.26 4.99
CA VAL A 312 -14.59 -1.15 3.96
C VAL A 312 -16.04 -0.76 3.64
N ARG A 313 -16.25 0.53 3.37
CA ARG A 313 -17.57 1.11 3.14
C ARG A 313 -17.78 1.43 1.66
N PRO A 314 -18.84 0.90 1.03
CA PRO A 314 -19.16 1.25 -0.36
C PRO A 314 -19.65 2.69 -0.44
N LEU A 315 -19.33 3.37 -1.53
CA LEU A 315 -19.94 4.66 -1.85
C LEU A 315 -21.44 4.48 -2.01
N PRO A 316 -22.28 5.36 -1.41
CA PRO A 316 -23.72 5.32 -1.62
C PRO A 316 -24.08 5.47 -3.12
N ALA A 317 -25.04 4.68 -3.58
CA ALA A 317 -25.39 4.63 -5.00
C ALA A 317 -25.94 5.95 -5.55
N ASP A 318 -26.63 6.74 -4.73
CA ASP A 318 -27.12 8.07 -5.09
C ASP A 318 -25.97 9.07 -5.25
N VAL A 319 -24.98 9.03 -4.37
CA VAL A 319 -23.75 9.83 -4.50
C VAL A 319 -23.01 9.45 -5.79
N LEU A 320 -22.84 8.15 -6.05
CA LEU A 320 -22.15 7.69 -7.26
C LEU A 320 -22.87 8.15 -8.55
N ARG A 321 -24.19 8.05 -8.58
CA ARG A 321 -24.99 8.60 -9.70
C ARG A 321 -24.85 10.11 -9.84
N CYS A 322 -24.80 10.83 -8.71
CA CYS A 322 -24.58 12.27 -8.72
C CYS A 322 -23.19 12.62 -9.30
N LEU A 323 -22.13 11.92 -8.89
CA LEU A 323 -20.78 12.14 -9.41
C LEU A 323 -20.71 11.92 -10.93
N ALA A 324 -21.34 10.86 -11.45
CA ALA A 324 -21.42 10.58 -12.87
C ALA A 324 -22.19 11.71 -13.62
N LYS A 325 -23.35 12.13 -13.10
CA LYS A 325 -24.13 13.26 -13.65
C LYS A 325 -23.32 14.57 -13.66
N MET A 326 -22.60 14.87 -12.59
CA MET A 326 -21.77 16.08 -12.51
C MET A 326 -20.58 16.03 -13.47
N ARG A 327 -19.94 14.85 -13.63
CA ARG A 327 -18.91 14.65 -14.64
C ARG A 327 -19.40 15.04 -16.04
N ASP A 328 -20.53 14.47 -16.44
CA ASP A 328 -21.09 14.69 -17.78
C ASP A 328 -21.54 16.14 -17.97
N ARG A 329 -22.25 16.71 -16.98
CA ARG A 329 -22.78 18.08 -17.04
C ARG A 329 -21.70 19.15 -17.12
N HIS A 330 -20.58 18.94 -16.43
CA HIS A 330 -19.51 19.94 -16.29
C HIS A 330 -18.27 19.60 -17.11
N ASP A 331 -18.29 18.53 -17.91
CA ASP A 331 -17.13 18.05 -18.68
C ASP A 331 -15.86 17.99 -17.83
N CYS A 332 -15.97 17.47 -16.59
CA CYS A 332 -14.85 17.17 -15.72
C CYS A 332 -14.50 15.68 -15.80
N LEU A 333 -13.43 15.27 -15.15
CA LEU A 333 -12.96 13.89 -15.19
C LEU A 333 -13.33 13.13 -13.93
N LEU A 334 -13.77 11.89 -14.10
CA LEU A 334 -13.96 10.93 -13.00
C LEU A 334 -12.71 10.06 -12.87
N PHE A 335 -11.97 10.27 -11.78
CA PHE A 335 -10.86 9.44 -11.37
C PHE A 335 -11.31 8.47 -10.26
N VAL A 336 -11.29 7.18 -10.57
CA VAL A 336 -11.57 6.11 -9.62
C VAL A 336 -10.27 5.47 -9.15
N ASP A 337 -10.04 5.50 -7.84
CA ASP A 337 -8.91 4.82 -7.20
C ASP A 337 -9.30 3.38 -6.86
N GLU A 338 -8.82 2.45 -7.68
CA GLU A 338 -8.98 1.01 -7.48
C GLU A 338 -7.69 0.30 -7.04
N VAL A 339 -6.77 1.02 -6.44
CA VAL A 339 -5.54 0.43 -5.90
C VAL A 339 -5.86 -0.68 -4.89
N GLN A 340 -6.97 -0.62 -4.18
CA GLN A 340 -7.37 -1.67 -3.23
C GLN A 340 -8.50 -2.57 -3.72
N THR A 341 -9.40 -2.08 -4.53
CA THR A 341 -10.59 -2.83 -5.00
C THR A 341 -10.35 -3.56 -6.31
N GLY A 342 -9.42 -3.09 -7.12
CA GLY A 342 -9.11 -3.66 -8.43
C GLY A 342 -8.25 -4.92 -8.40
N VAL A 343 -7.89 -5.37 -9.56
CA VAL A 343 -7.11 -6.59 -9.82
C VAL A 343 -7.71 -7.78 -9.09
N TYR A 344 -8.98 -8.02 -9.37
CA TYR A 344 -9.77 -9.17 -8.89
C TYR A 344 -10.08 -9.19 -7.39
N ARG A 345 -9.64 -8.23 -6.60
CA ARG A 345 -9.88 -8.21 -5.14
C ARG A 345 -11.36 -8.26 -4.77
N THR A 346 -12.22 -7.61 -5.56
CA THR A 346 -13.67 -7.58 -5.35
C THR A 346 -14.45 -8.51 -6.29
N GLY A 347 -13.77 -9.35 -7.05
CA GLY A 347 -14.29 -10.24 -8.09
C GLY A 347 -13.76 -9.86 -9.46
N PRO A 348 -14.31 -8.86 -10.15
CA PRO A 348 -13.81 -8.42 -11.46
C PRO A 348 -12.44 -7.73 -11.38
N PHE A 349 -11.77 -7.57 -12.53
CA PHE A 349 -10.52 -6.80 -12.60
C PHE A 349 -10.72 -5.37 -12.10
N SER A 350 -11.81 -4.74 -12.49
CA SER A 350 -12.21 -3.40 -12.07
C SER A 350 -13.65 -3.44 -11.53
N ARG A 351 -13.83 -2.92 -10.31
CA ARG A 351 -15.15 -2.78 -9.72
C ARG A 351 -15.99 -1.72 -10.45
N SER A 352 -15.35 -0.74 -11.07
CA SER A 352 -16.03 0.26 -11.91
C SER A 352 -16.83 -0.42 -13.01
N ALA A 353 -16.23 -1.40 -13.70
CA ALA A 353 -16.91 -2.16 -14.76
C ALA A 353 -18.13 -2.92 -14.23
N GLU A 354 -18.04 -3.54 -13.05
CA GLU A 354 -19.17 -4.25 -12.43
C GLU A 354 -20.34 -3.31 -12.09
N LEU A 355 -20.04 -2.09 -11.66
CA LEU A 355 -21.06 -1.09 -11.31
C LEU A 355 -21.55 -0.26 -12.49
N GLY A 356 -21.08 -0.53 -13.70
CA GLY A 356 -21.41 0.25 -14.90
C GLY A 356 -20.90 1.70 -14.84
N VAL A 357 -19.85 1.94 -14.05
CA VAL A 357 -19.22 3.26 -13.94
C VAL A 357 -18.05 3.31 -14.91
N GLN A 358 -18.10 4.22 -15.87
CA GLN A 358 -17.01 4.44 -16.81
C GLN A 358 -16.10 5.57 -16.28
N PRO A 359 -14.92 5.28 -15.72
CA PRO A 359 -13.98 6.30 -15.30
C PRO A 359 -13.24 6.90 -16.51
N ASP A 360 -12.76 8.14 -16.38
CA ASP A 360 -11.80 8.74 -17.30
C ASP A 360 -10.35 8.39 -16.92
N LEU A 361 -10.15 8.16 -15.61
CA LEU A 361 -8.87 7.79 -15.01
C LEU A 361 -9.12 6.67 -13.99
N LEU A 362 -8.26 5.66 -14.00
CA LEU A 362 -8.30 4.52 -13.08
C LEU A 362 -6.91 4.23 -12.56
N ALA A 363 -6.72 4.19 -11.25
CA ALA A 363 -5.47 3.74 -10.65
C ALA A 363 -5.62 2.30 -10.14
N VAL A 364 -4.69 1.43 -10.53
CA VAL A 364 -4.57 0.06 -10.01
C VAL A 364 -3.17 -0.18 -9.47
N GLY A 365 -3.07 -1.06 -8.49
CA GLY A 365 -1.81 -1.40 -7.83
C GLY A 365 -1.98 -2.65 -6.99
N LYS A 366 -1.23 -2.77 -5.89
CA LYS A 366 -1.33 -3.91 -4.97
C LYS A 366 -1.33 -5.27 -5.68
N GLY A 367 -2.49 -5.83 -6.02
CA GLY A 367 -2.62 -7.08 -6.76
C GLY A 367 -1.88 -7.10 -8.10
N ALA A 368 -1.67 -5.96 -8.74
CA ALA A 368 -0.88 -5.86 -9.97
C ALA A 368 0.58 -6.34 -9.80
N SER A 369 1.08 -6.36 -8.56
CA SER A 369 2.42 -6.82 -8.22
C SER A 369 2.50 -8.30 -7.84
N ASP A 370 1.38 -8.94 -7.51
CA ASP A 370 1.30 -10.27 -6.88
C ASP A 370 2.34 -10.47 -5.75
N MET A 371 2.68 -9.42 -5.03
CA MET A 371 3.78 -9.36 -4.03
C MET A 371 5.19 -9.61 -4.60
N MET A 372 5.34 -9.82 -5.90
CA MET A 372 6.61 -10.21 -6.53
C MET A 372 7.44 -9.00 -6.96
N PHE A 373 6.84 -8.05 -7.68
CA PHE A 373 7.56 -6.89 -8.20
C PHE A 373 6.74 -5.59 -7.99
N PRO A 374 7.34 -4.49 -7.49
CA PRO A 374 6.64 -3.22 -7.30
C PRO A 374 6.08 -2.67 -8.61
N TYR A 375 4.78 -2.80 -8.81
CA TYR A 375 4.11 -2.37 -10.02
C TYR A 375 2.70 -1.85 -9.76
N ALA A 376 2.36 -0.79 -10.44
CA ALA A 376 1.05 -0.16 -10.45
C ALA A 376 0.83 0.53 -11.80
N LEU A 377 -0.38 0.89 -12.13
CA LEU A 377 -0.74 1.57 -13.36
C LEU A 377 -1.74 2.69 -13.10
N THR A 378 -1.62 3.75 -13.90
CA THR A 378 -2.70 4.69 -14.17
C THR A 378 -3.22 4.42 -15.56
N LEU A 379 -4.48 4.01 -15.65
CA LEU A 379 -5.18 3.87 -16.92
C LEU A 379 -5.97 5.15 -17.21
N HIS A 380 -6.07 5.55 -18.49
CA HIS A 380 -6.78 6.75 -18.85
C HIS A 380 -7.38 6.68 -20.25
N SER A 381 -8.39 7.51 -20.46
CA SER A 381 -9.13 7.56 -21.73
C SER A 381 -8.34 8.23 -22.85
N GLN A 382 -8.69 7.91 -24.10
CA GLN A 382 -8.16 8.57 -25.29
C GLN A 382 -8.40 10.09 -25.26
N ALA A 383 -9.53 10.54 -24.73
CA ALA A 383 -9.85 11.96 -24.62
C ALA A 383 -8.83 12.77 -23.79
N ILE A 384 -8.18 12.15 -22.81
CA ILE A 384 -7.11 12.80 -22.04
C ILE A 384 -5.88 13.02 -22.90
N GLU A 385 -5.45 12.02 -23.70
CA GLU A 385 -4.33 12.18 -24.64
C GLU A 385 -4.60 13.30 -25.66
N GLU A 386 -5.80 13.33 -26.22
CA GLU A 386 -6.20 14.36 -27.18
C GLU A 386 -6.18 15.77 -26.57
N ARG A 387 -6.66 15.92 -25.33
CA ARG A 387 -6.64 17.20 -24.60
C ARG A 387 -5.21 17.65 -24.28
N LEU A 388 -4.32 16.72 -23.90
CA LEU A 388 -2.91 17.02 -23.67
C LEU A 388 -2.19 17.40 -24.97
N ALA A 389 -2.42 16.66 -26.05
CA ALA A 389 -1.84 16.94 -27.37
C ALA A 389 -2.28 18.30 -27.92
N ALA A 390 -3.56 18.67 -27.78
CA ALA A 390 -4.08 19.98 -28.17
C ALA A 390 -3.43 21.16 -27.40
N ARG A 391 -2.77 20.86 -26.27
CA ARG A 391 -2.04 21.83 -25.43
C ARG A 391 -0.53 21.74 -25.58
N HIS A 392 -0.03 20.94 -26.52
CA HIS A 392 1.41 20.66 -26.68
C HIS A 392 2.06 20.16 -25.38
N CYS A 393 1.35 19.34 -24.58
CA CYS A 393 1.80 18.81 -23.31
C CYS A 393 2.20 17.34 -23.48
N ASP A 394 3.47 17.04 -23.32
CA ASP A 394 4.07 15.70 -23.44
C ASP A 394 4.06 14.88 -22.15
N LEU A 395 3.35 15.37 -21.11
CA LEU A 395 3.34 14.78 -19.77
C LEU A 395 3.05 13.28 -19.78
N ALA A 396 2.09 12.82 -20.59
CA ALA A 396 1.73 11.41 -20.66
C ALA A 396 2.90 10.55 -21.18
N ALA A 397 3.62 11.02 -22.21
CA ALA A 397 4.79 10.35 -22.76
C ALA A 397 5.93 10.30 -21.74
N VAL A 398 6.21 11.42 -21.06
CA VAL A 398 7.22 11.51 -20.00
C VAL A 398 6.92 10.54 -18.85
N LEU A 399 5.68 10.47 -18.39
CA LEU A 399 5.29 9.56 -17.31
C LEU A 399 5.36 8.09 -17.75
N ARG A 400 4.96 7.76 -18.98
CA ARG A 400 5.05 6.39 -19.51
C ARG A 400 6.49 5.88 -19.57
N SER A 401 7.44 6.69 -19.99
CA SER A 401 8.84 6.27 -20.13
C SER A 401 9.56 6.09 -18.79
N ARG A 402 9.09 6.73 -17.73
CA ARG A 402 9.83 6.82 -16.47
C ARG A 402 9.87 5.52 -15.66
N TYR A 403 8.80 4.74 -15.64
CA TYR A 403 8.66 3.54 -14.81
C TYR A 403 8.30 2.30 -15.63
N ASP A 404 8.78 2.25 -16.85
CA ASP A 404 8.53 1.16 -17.79
C ASP A 404 9.43 -0.06 -17.50
N TYR A 405 9.23 -0.67 -16.35
CA TYR A 405 9.94 -1.88 -15.97
C TYR A 405 9.32 -3.12 -16.61
N GLU A 406 10.07 -3.80 -17.46
CA GLU A 406 9.62 -5.01 -18.16
C GLU A 406 9.12 -6.08 -17.19
N LEU A 407 9.84 -6.34 -16.10
CA LEU A 407 9.43 -7.34 -15.11
C LEU A 407 8.10 -6.99 -14.44
N GLY A 408 7.82 -5.71 -14.23
CA GLY A 408 6.53 -5.26 -13.71
C GLY A 408 5.37 -5.52 -14.67
N MET A 409 5.56 -5.17 -15.93
CA MET A 409 4.62 -5.43 -17.02
C MET A 409 4.34 -6.94 -17.16
N ARG A 410 5.39 -7.77 -17.21
CA ARG A 410 5.28 -9.23 -17.28
C ARG A 410 4.57 -9.81 -16.05
N THR A 411 4.84 -9.28 -14.85
CA THR A 411 4.16 -9.71 -13.62
C THR A 411 2.66 -9.49 -13.72
N LEU A 412 2.21 -8.31 -14.15
CA LEU A 412 0.78 -8.05 -14.31
C LEU A 412 0.17 -8.92 -15.40
N LEU A 413 0.83 -9.08 -16.54
CA LEU A 413 0.33 -9.95 -17.60
C LEU A 413 0.17 -11.40 -17.11
N ASN A 414 1.13 -11.90 -16.32
CA ASN A 414 1.04 -13.20 -15.70
C ASN A 414 -0.15 -13.30 -14.73
N VAL A 415 -0.41 -12.26 -13.94
CA VAL A 415 -1.62 -12.19 -13.09
C VAL A 415 -2.90 -12.29 -13.91
N LEU A 416 -2.98 -11.57 -15.05
CA LEU A 416 -4.16 -11.61 -15.91
C LEU A 416 -4.38 -12.99 -16.55
N ARG A 417 -3.30 -13.65 -17.00
CA ARG A 417 -3.36 -15.02 -17.56
C ARG A 417 -3.81 -16.01 -16.48
N HIS A 418 -3.19 -15.97 -15.30
CA HIS A 418 -3.55 -16.81 -14.18
C HIS A 418 -5.02 -16.61 -13.76
N ALA A 419 -5.49 -15.37 -13.74
CA ALA A 419 -6.87 -15.07 -13.40
C ALA A 419 -7.88 -15.68 -14.39
N ALA A 420 -7.58 -15.66 -15.68
CA ALA A 420 -8.40 -16.29 -16.70
C ALA A 420 -8.39 -17.84 -16.59
N GLU A 421 -7.20 -18.43 -16.41
CA GLU A 421 -7.04 -19.89 -16.29
C GLU A 421 -7.74 -20.46 -15.05
N ARG A 422 -7.78 -19.72 -13.96
CA ARG A 422 -8.34 -20.16 -12.67
C ARG A 422 -9.74 -19.62 -12.39
N GLN A 423 -10.36 -18.95 -13.35
CA GLN A 423 -11.69 -18.32 -13.17
C GLN A 423 -11.73 -17.49 -11.86
N LEU A 424 -10.69 -16.67 -11.68
CA LEU A 424 -10.46 -15.98 -10.41
C LEU A 424 -11.60 -15.01 -10.02
N PRO A 425 -12.25 -14.29 -10.97
CA PRO A 425 -13.40 -13.44 -10.64
C PRO A 425 -14.52 -14.19 -9.94
N GLU A 426 -14.86 -15.37 -10.44
CA GLU A 426 -15.91 -16.27 -9.91
C GLU A 426 -15.52 -16.79 -8.53
N THR A 427 -14.32 -17.36 -8.43
CA THR A 427 -13.77 -17.87 -7.15
C THR A 427 -13.78 -16.81 -6.06
N VAL A 428 -13.35 -15.58 -6.38
CA VAL A 428 -13.32 -14.48 -5.41
C VAL A 428 -14.73 -14.08 -4.94
N ARG A 429 -15.72 -14.07 -5.85
CA ARG A 429 -17.12 -13.82 -5.47
C ARG A 429 -17.63 -14.92 -4.54
N GLU A 430 -17.50 -16.18 -4.91
CA GLU A 430 -17.95 -17.34 -4.13
C GLU A 430 -17.31 -17.33 -2.73
N ARG A 431 -16.00 -17.13 -2.63
CA ARG A 431 -15.31 -17.07 -1.32
C ARG A 431 -15.73 -15.85 -0.50
N GLY A 432 -16.00 -14.72 -1.16
CA GLY A 432 -16.55 -13.52 -0.50
C GLY A 432 -17.95 -13.76 0.06
N GLU A 433 -18.83 -14.40 -0.69
CA GLU A 433 -20.17 -14.81 -0.25
C GLU A 433 -20.12 -15.84 0.88
N GLN A 434 -19.17 -16.79 0.81
CA GLN A 434 -18.92 -17.74 1.88
C GLN A 434 -18.51 -17.03 3.17
N PHE A 435 -17.56 -16.07 3.11
CA PHE A 435 -17.20 -15.26 4.27
C PHE A 435 -18.40 -14.50 4.85
N GLN A 436 -19.18 -13.86 3.99
CA GLN A 436 -20.38 -13.09 4.43
C GLN A 436 -21.39 -14.00 5.13
N ARG A 437 -21.69 -15.15 4.56
CA ARG A 437 -22.62 -16.12 5.10
C ARG A 437 -22.13 -16.74 6.41
N VAL A 438 -20.94 -17.33 6.40
CA VAL A 438 -20.39 -18.08 7.55
C VAL A 438 -20.13 -17.15 8.75
N LEU A 439 -19.48 -15.99 8.52
CA LEU A 439 -19.28 -15.01 9.60
C LEU A 439 -20.62 -14.44 10.09
N GLY A 440 -21.57 -14.16 9.18
CA GLY A 440 -22.90 -13.68 9.54
C GLY A 440 -23.65 -14.67 10.45
N GLU A 441 -23.57 -15.96 10.17
CA GLU A 441 -24.14 -17.02 10.99
C GLU A 441 -23.40 -17.18 12.33
N MET A 442 -22.07 -17.34 12.27
CA MET A 442 -21.24 -17.56 13.46
C MET A 442 -21.21 -16.36 14.43
N LEU A 443 -21.38 -15.15 13.95
CA LEU A 443 -21.37 -13.93 14.78
C LEU A 443 -22.77 -13.42 15.14
N ARG A 444 -23.82 -14.11 14.71
CA ARG A 444 -25.21 -13.77 15.07
C ARG A 444 -25.37 -13.71 16.58
N GLY A 445 -25.92 -12.58 17.09
CA GLY A 445 -26.10 -12.34 18.52
C GLY A 445 -24.79 -12.03 19.29
N CYS A 446 -23.66 -11.89 18.60
CA CYS A 446 -22.43 -11.44 19.22
C CYS A 446 -22.49 -9.92 19.46
N GLY A 447 -22.81 -9.48 20.69
CA GLY A 447 -22.97 -8.08 21.05
C GLY A 447 -21.71 -7.20 20.90
N ASN A 448 -20.60 -7.77 20.42
CA ASN A 448 -19.37 -7.04 20.14
C ASN A 448 -19.18 -6.72 18.65
N VAL A 449 -20.02 -7.28 17.79
CA VAL A 449 -19.97 -7.11 16.34
C VAL A 449 -21.23 -6.39 15.89
N ARG A 450 -21.02 -5.30 15.17
CA ARG A 450 -22.10 -4.48 14.61
C ARG A 450 -22.49 -4.98 13.22
N GLU A 451 -21.49 -5.23 12.38
CA GLU A 451 -21.73 -5.57 10.98
C GLU A 451 -20.55 -6.36 10.38
N VAL A 452 -20.84 -7.25 9.46
CA VAL A 452 -19.89 -7.91 8.58
C VAL A 452 -20.17 -7.48 7.15
N ARG A 453 -19.16 -7.00 6.44
CA ARG A 453 -19.23 -6.56 5.04
C ARG A 453 -18.20 -7.33 4.21
N SER A 454 -18.62 -7.82 3.05
CA SER A 454 -17.72 -8.48 2.11
C SER A 454 -17.95 -7.96 0.69
N PHE A 455 -16.87 -7.56 0.03
CA PHE A 455 -16.82 -7.21 -1.38
C PHE A 455 -15.77 -8.10 -2.02
N GLY A 456 -16.17 -9.27 -2.53
CA GLY A 456 -15.24 -10.32 -2.83
C GLY A 456 -14.37 -10.66 -1.61
N LEU A 457 -13.05 -10.60 -1.76
CA LEU A 457 -12.09 -10.85 -0.67
C LEU A 457 -11.53 -9.55 -0.03
N LEU A 458 -12.30 -8.49 -0.04
CA LEU A 458 -12.12 -7.30 0.79
C LEU A 458 -13.20 -7.32 1.89
N ILE A 459 -12.84 -7.80 3.08
CA ILE A 459 -13.78 -8.07 4.16
C ILE A 459 -13.56 -7.10 5.32
N GLY A 460 -14.64 -6.52 5.83
CA GLY A 460 -14.68 -5.66 7.02
C GLY A 460 -15.59 -6.24 8.10
N ILE A 461 -15.08 -6.35 9.33
CA ILE A 461 -15.87 -6.74 10.51
C ILE A 461 -15.89 -5.55 11.45
N GLU A 462 -17.03 -4.86 11.52
CA GLU A 462 -17.19 -3.70 12.36
C GLU A 462 -17.53 -4.12 13.79
N LEU A 463 -16.67 -3.72 14.72
CA LEU A 463 -16.85 -3.98 16.13
C LEU A 463 -17.60 -2.82 16.78
N GLU A 464 -18.38 -3.12 17.84
CA GLU A 464 -19.05 -2.09 18.62
C GLU A 464 -18.04 -1.09 19.21
N ALA A 465 -18.19 0.16 18.84
CA ALA A 465 -17.40 1.28 19.34
C ALA A 465 -18.19 2.02 20.44
N GLY A 466 -17.88 1.77 21.70
CA GLY A 466 -18.49 2.51 22.80
C GLY A 466 -18.19 4.02 22.77
N ALA A 467 -18.96 4.82 23.51
CA ALA A 467 -18.71 6.24 23.71
C ALA A 467 -17.88 6.50 24.99
N GLY A 468 -17.15 7.64 25.06
CA GLY A 468 -16.40 8.05 26.25
C GLY A 468 -15.37 7.00 26.71
N PHE A 469 -15.40 6.63 28.00
CA PHE A 469 -14.51 5.62 28.58
C PHE A 469 -14.67 4.24 27.91
N ARG A 470 -15.87 3.89 27.47
CA ARG A 470 -16.13 2.65 26.71
C ARG A 470 -15.38 2.64 25.37
N ARG A 471 -15.18 3.79 24.73
CA ARG A 471 -14.36 3.91 23.50
C ARG A 471 -12.91 3.56 23.75
N TRP A 472 -12.35 3.95 24.89
CA TRP A 472 -10.99 3.57 25.27
C TRP A 472 -10.89 2.05 25.51
N LEU A 473 -11.82 1.47 26.26
CA LEU A 473 -11.91 0.02 26.48
C LEU A 473 -12.06 -0.76 25.17
N SER A 474 -12.88 -0.27 24.25
CA SER A 474 -13.05 -0.84 22.91
C SER A 474 -11.73 -0.91 22.13
N ARG A 475 -10.93 0.15 22.17
CA ARG A 475 -9.59 0.19 21.52
C ARG A 475 -8.61 -0.81 22.14
N VAL A 476 -8.58 -0.89 23.46
CA VAL A 476 -7.74 -1.88 24.16
C VAL A 476 -8.19 -3.30 23.81
N ARG A 477 -9.50 -3.55 23.85
CA ARG A 477 -10.07 -4.84 23.45
C ARG A 477 -9.66 -5.22 22.03
N GLN A 478 -9.74 -4.31 21.08
CA GLN A 478 -9.38 -4.55 19.69
C GLN A 478 -7.91 -5.00 19.55
N GLN A 479 -6.97 -4.34 20.24
CA GLN A 479 -5.57 -4.76 20.23
C GLN A 479 -5.40 -6.17 20.79
N LEU A 480 -6.13 -6.51 21.85
CA LEU A 480 -6.10 -7.83 22.46
C LEU A 480 -6.73 -8.90 21.57
N VAL A 481 -7.80 -8.57 20.86
CA VAL A 481 -8.44 -9.45 19.87
C VAL A 481 -7.46 -9.79 18.75
N LEU A 482 -6.76 -8.80 18.18
CA LEU A 482 -5.74 -9.04 17.14
C LEU A 482 -4.61 -9.96 17.66
N LEU A 483 -4.13 -9.70 18.88
CA LEU A 483 -3.11 -10.56 19.49
C LEU A 483 -3.63 -11.96 19.81
N ALA A 484 -4.89 -12.09 20.23
CA ALA A 484 -5.51 -13.39 20.49
C ALA A 484 -5.69 -14.22 19.20
N MET A 485 -6.07 -13.59 18.09
CA MET A 485 -6.13 -14.23 16.77
C MET A 485 -4.73 -14.69 16.31
N LEU A 486 -3.72 -13.82 16.44
CA LEU A 486 -2.33 -14.15 16.11
C LEU A 486 -1.78 -15.30 16.94
N LYS A 487 -2.28 -15.47 18.15
CA LYS A 487 -1.87 -16.52 19.11
C LYS A 487 -2.87 -17.68 19.22
N HIS A 488 -3.85 -17.76 18.30
CA HIS A 488 -4.86 -18.81 18.34
C HIS A 488 -4.23 -20.22 18.30
N PRO A 489 -4.68 -21.16 19.15
CA PRO A 489 -3.99 -22.44 19.30
C PRO A 489 -4.10 -23.37 18.10
N ARG A 490 -5.22 -23.37 17.39
CA ARG A 490 -5.46 -24.23 16.22
C ARG A 490 -4.96 -23.58 14.94
N MET A 491 -5.39 -22.35 14.68
CA MET A 491 -5.05 -21.60 13.48
C MET A 491 -4.67 -20.16 13.87
N PRO A 492 -3.37 -19.89 14.08
CA PRO A 492 -2.90 -18.52 14.22
C PRO A 492 -3.24 -17.71 12.97
N LEU A 493 -3.80 -16.51 13.18
CA LEU A 493 -4.35 -15.69 12.11
C LEU A 493 -3.83 -14.26 12.21
N LEU A 494 -3.21 -13.77 11.15
CA LEU A 494 -2.86 -12.37 11.01
C LEU A 494 -4.04 -11.60 10.44
N VAL A 495 -4.55 -10.63 11.19
CA VAL A 495 -5.67 -9.78 10.79
C VAL A 495 -5.26 -8.31 10.84
N GLY A 496 -5.68 -7.53 9.86
CA GLY A 496 -5.50 -6.09 9.83
C GLY A 496 -6.70 -5.33 10.42
N TYR A 497 -6.62 -4.01 10.35
CA TYR A 497 -7.71 -3.10 10.68
C TYR A 497 -7.70 -1.88 9.77
N CYS A 498 -8.84 -1.19 9.67
CA CYS A 498 -8.94 0.04 8.90
C CYS A 498 -8.27 1.19 9.64
N GLN A 499 -7.32 1.87 8.98
CA GLN A 499 -6.52 2.93 9.63
C GLN A 499 -7.35 4.12 10.10
N TYR A 500 -8.45 4.44 9.40
CA TYR A 500 -9.33 5.56 9.75
C TYR A 500 -10.39 5.15 10.76
N GLU A 501 -10.84 3.91 10.65
CA GLU A 501 -11.84 3.30 11.51
C GLU A 501 -11.25 2.08 12.24
N PRO A 502 -10.41 2.29 13.28
CA PRO A 502 -9.70 1.20 13.93
C PRO A 502 -10.60 0.12 14.53
N HIS A 503 -11.88 0.39 14.76
CA HIS A 503 -12.87 -0.59 15.21
C HIS A 503 -13.36 -1.53 14.10
N VAL A 504 -12.94 -1.33 12.87
CA VAL A 504 -13.20 -2.25 11.75
C VAL A 504 -11.99 -3.14 11.54
N LEU A 505 -12.11 -4.43 11.84
CA LEU A 505 -11.14 -5.43 11.44
C LEU A 505 -11.22 -5.60 9.92
N LYS A 506 -10.07 -5.77 9.29
CA LYS A 506 -9.99 -5.91 7.84
C LYS A 506 -9.20 -7.15 7.44
N LEU A 507 -9.83 -7.99 6.61
CA LEU A 507 -9.17 -9.10 5.95
C LEU A 507 -9.07 -8.84 4.46
N THR A 508 -7.92 -9.21 3.92
CA THR A 508 -7.59 -9.19 2.50
C THR A 508 -6.71 -10.40 2.17
N PRO A 509 -7.23 -11.62 2.38
CA PRO A 509 -6.45 -12.85 2.21
C PRO A 509 -5.98 -13.00 0.76
N PRO A 510 -5.05 -13.94 0.47
CA PRO A 510 -4.71 -14.33 -0.90
C PRO A 510 -5.98 -14.69 -1.69
N LEU A 511 -6.03 -14.32 -2.98
CA LEU A 511 -7.23 -14.59 -3.79
C LEU A 511 -7.41 -16.09 -4.09
N SER A 512 -6.35 -16.87 -3.95
CA SER A 512 -6.35 -18.34 -4.07
C SER A 512 -6.79 -19.08 -2.80
N ILE A 513 -7.34 -18.36 -1.80
CA ILE A 513 -7.84 -18.97 -0.55
C ILE A 513 -8.85 -20.08 -0.85
N THR A 514 -8.69 -21.23 -0.18
CA THR A 514 -9.57 -22.37 -0.33
C THR A 514 -10.84 -22.24 0.52
N GLU A 515 -11.86 -23.05 0.18
CA GLU A 515 -13.11 -23.12 0.94
C GLU A 515 -12.89 -23.51 2.39
N GLU A 516 -12.06 -24.53 2.63
CA GLU A 516 -11.69 -25.00 3.96
C GLU A 516 -10.95 -23.90 4.76
N GLU A 517 -10.06 -23.15 4.12
CA GLU A 517 -9.36 -22.04 4.78
C GLU A 517 -10.32 -20.91 5.17
N VAL A 518 -11.33 -20.62 4.35
CA VAL A 518 -12.38 -19.65 4.71
C VAL A 518 -13.10 -20.08 5.98
N GLU A 519 -13.51 -21.35 6.08
CA GLU A 519 -14.18 -21.88 7.26
C GLU A 519 -13.29 -21.80 8.51
N ASN A 520 -12.05 -22.25 8.41
CA ASN A 520 -11.07 -22.21 9.50
C ASN A 520 -10.77 -20.77 9.98
N VAL A 521 -10.69 -19.81 9.04
CA VAL A 521 -10.54 -18.38 9.35
C VAL A 521 -11.76 -17.86 10.09
N CYS A 522 -12.97 -18.19 9.61
CA CYS A 522 -14.23 -17.78 10.24
C CYS A 522 -14.38 -18.36 11.65
N GLU A 523 -14.03 -19.62 11.86
CA GLU A 523 -14.02 -20.26 13.19
C GLU A 523 -13.06 -19.54 14.15
N THR A 524 -11.85 -19.26 13.70
CA THR A 524 -10.85 -18.54 14.51
C THR A 524 -11.37 -17.16 14.91
N ILE A 525 -11.90 -16.39 13.96
CA ILE A 525 -12.45 -15.06 14.21
C ILE A 525 -13.63 -15.13 15.21
N SER A 526 -14.58 -16.01 14.94
CA SER A 526 -15.77 -16.16 15.78
C SER A 526 -15.42 -16.59 17.20
N SER A 527 -14.53 -17.57 17.35
CA SER A 527 -14.09 -18.06 18.66
C SER A 527 -13.47 -16.95 19.51
N VAL A 528 -12.65 -16.07 18.90
CA VAL A 528 -11.99 -14.97 19.60
C VAL A 528 -12.96 -13.82 19.90
N LEU A 529 -13.84 -13.45 18.96
CA LEU A 529 -14.77 -12.32 19.15
C LEU A 529 -15.86 -12.62 20.19
N ARG A 530 -16.19 -13.89 20.40
CA ARG A 530 -17.13 -14.35 21.43
C ARG A 530 -16.51 -14.45 22.83
N LEU A 531 -15.18 -14.33 22.98
CA LEU A 531 -14.54 -14.40 24.30
C LEU A 531 -14.97 -13.23 25.18
N PRO A 532 -15.26 -13.47 26.45
CA PRO A 532 -15.33 -12.42 27.47
C PRO A 532 -14.01 -11.62 27.50
N LEU A 533 -14.08 -10.35 27.87
CA LEU A 533 -12.91 -9.45 27.87
C LEU A 533 -11.72 -10.05 28.68
N SER A 534 -12.00 -10.63 29.84
CA SER A 534 -10.97 -11.26 30.70
C SER A 534 -10.23 -12.40 29.98
N LYS A 535 -10.95 -13.25 29.26
CA LYS A 535 -10.36 -14.34 28.48
C LYS A 535 -9.63 -13.83 27.25
N ALA A 536 -10.14 -12.79 26.58
CA ALA A 536 -9.46 -12.14 25.46
C ALA A 536 -8.13 -11.48 25.90
N VAL A 537 -8.12 -10.84 27.08
CA VAL A 537 -6.92 -10.29 27.72
C VAL A 537 -5.88 -11.40 27.93
N TRP A 538 -6.28 -12.49 28.58
CA TRP A 538 -5.39 -13.62 28.84
C TRP A 538 -4.86 -14.24 27.55
N ALA A 539 -5.71 -14.50 26.57
CA ALA A 539 -5.33 -15.05 25.26
C ALA A 539 -4.36 -14.14 24.49
N GLY A 540 -4.57 -12.82 24.54
CA GLY A 540 -3.71 -11.84 23.88
C GLY A 540 -2.36 -11.62 24.58
N LEU A 541 -2.32 -11.70 25.92
CA LEU A 541 -1.11 -11.44 26.70
C LEU A 541 -0.27 -12.69 27.00
N ARG A 542 -0.82 -13.90 26.85
CA ARG A 542 -0.03 -15.13 27.06
C ARG A 542 1.24 -15.10 26.21
N PRO A 543 2.40 -15.60 26.76
CA PRO A 543 3.60 -15.76 25.98
C PRO A 543 3.36 -16.67 24.77
N LEU A 544 4.06 -16.42 23.68
CA LEU A 544 4.13 -17.41 22.60
C LEU A 544 4.81 -18.67 23.16
N PRO A 545 4.31 -19.89 22.90
CA PRO A 545 4.99 -21.10 23.32
C PRO A 545 6.40 -21.12 22.71
N LYS A 546 7.41 -21.35 23.55
CA LYS A 546 8.79 -21.51 23.09
C LYS A 546 8.85 -22.74 22.18
N THR A 547 9.42 -22.58 21.00
CA THR A 547 9.66 -23.67 20.05
C THR A 547 10.68 -24.64 20.65
N GLY A 548 10.24 -25.76 21.19
CA GLY A 548 11.09 -26.77 21.81
C GLY A 548 10.35 -27.96 22.40
N SER A 549 9.01 -27.95 22.47
CA SER A 549 8.24 -29.01 23.14
C SER A 549 7.19 -29.72 22.27
N LEU A 550 7.14 -29.49 20.98
CA LEU A 550 6.35 -30.32 20.08
C LEU A 550 7.29 -31.38 19.48
N LYS A 551 7.39 -32.53 20.18
CA LYS A 551 7.90 -33.77 19.58
C LYS A 551 7.14 -33.97 18.25
N SER A 552 7.90 -34.07 17.17
CA SER A 552 7.45 -34.49 15.86
C SER A 552 6.54 -35.73 16.00
N ARG A 553 5.23 -35.54 15.85
CA ARG A 553 4.40 -36.63 15.38
C ARG A 553 4.52 -36.59 13.87
N GLU A 554 5.28 -37.52 13.36
CA GLU A 554 5.32 -37.89 11.95
C GLU A 554 3.90 -38.02 11.46
N ILE A 555 3.50 -37.12 10.56
CA ILE A 555 2.37 -37.35 9.68
C ILE A 555 3.01 -37.87 8.40
N THR A 556 3.03 -39.18 8.28
CA THR A 556 3.27 -39.85 7.00
C THR A 556 2.11 -39.48 6.07
N ILE A 557 2.45 -39.06 4.85
CA ILE A 557 1.57 -38.72 3.71
C ILE A 557 0.71 -39.93 3.33
#